data_63de3245ba78db3576a23dce46d51780
#
_entry.id   63de3245ba78db3576a23dce46d51780
#
_cell.length_a   1.000
_cell.length_b   1.000
_cell.length_c   1.000
_cell.angle_alpha   90.00
_cell.angle_beta   90.00
_cell.angle_gamma   90.00
#
_symmetry.space_group_name_H-M   'P 1'
#
loop_
_entity.id
_entity.type
_entity.pdbx_description
1 polymer ?
#
loop_
_entity_poly.entity_id
_entity_poly.type
_entity_poly.pdbx_seq_one_letter_code
_entity_poly.pdbx_strand_id
1 'polypeptide(L)'
;MQIGLYDVGGQSLRVGVRRGDKSRRPLLLFNGIGANIELLEPFLDAFKGPEAIVFDVPGVGGSPTPRLPYRPSTLAKLSARLLDQLGHQQVDVLGVSWGGTLAQQFAFQKADRCRRLMLAATSPGHLMVPGKPSVLLKMATPRRYKDAKYLRKIAGDLYGGALRQSPDALGGHLRHVKWSSDYGYYLQLFAAFGWSSLPWLPFLSQPTLVMAGSDDPIVPAVNGRILAKLIPDARLVTIDDGHLFLLTSAKTSANVIADFLN
;
A
#
# COMPACT_ATOMS: atom_id res chain seq x y z
N MET A 1 -18.53 -0.78 -2.20
CA MET A 1 -17.81 -0.14 -1.07
C MET A 1 -18.57 1.10 -0.63
N GLN A 2 -18.78 1.30 0.67
CA GLN A 2 -19.35 2.52 1.23
C GLN A 2 -18.22 3.53 1.46
N ILE A 3 -18.34 4.73 0.91
CA ILE A 3 -17.31 5.77 1.01
C ILE A 3 -17.88 6.96 1.77
N GLY A 4 -17.11 7.49 2.73
CA GLY A 4 -17.47 8.64 3.55
C GLY A 4 -16.27 9.50 3.91
N LEU A 5 -16.53 10.71 4.40
CA LEU A 5 -15.52 11.59 5.02
C LEU A 5 -15.62 11.46 6.54
N TYR A 6 -14.48 11.24 7.18
CA TYR A 6 -14.34 11.08 8.63
C TYR A 6 -13.38 12.15 9.15
N ASP A 7 -13.79 12.90 10.17
CA ASP A 7 -12.86 13.76 10.90
C ASP A 7 -12.11 12.92 11.93
N VAL A 8 -10.82 12.77 11.74
CA VAL A 8 -9.96 11.97 12.60
C VAL A 8 -8.95 12.88 13.28
N GLY A 9 -9.33 13.44 14.42
CA GLY A 9 -8.48 14.34 15.20
C GLY A 9 -8.12 15.63 14.46
N GLY A 10 -9.08 16.22 13.78
CA GLY A 10 -8.94 17.47 13.03
C GLY A 10 -8.40 17.32 11.60
N GLN A 11 -8.15 16.08 11.16
CA GLN A 11 -7.81 15.76 9.78
C GLN A 11 -8.98 15.02 9.14
N SER A 12 -9.58 15.57 8.11
CA SER A 12 -10.59 14.86 7.33
C SER A 12 -9.95 13.80 6.44
N LEU A 13 -10.48 12.58 6.50
CA LEU A 13 -10.06 11.45 5.67
C LEU A 13 -11.23 10.94 4.84
N ARG A 14 -11.01 10.71 3.57
CA ARG A 14 -11.93 9.92 2.75
C ARG A 14 -11.64 8.44 2.99
N VAL A 15 -12.63 7.74 3.50
CA VAL A 15 -12.53 6.33 3.92
C VAL A 15 -13.53 5.49 3.14
N GLY A 16 -13.07 4.36 2.64
CA GLY A 16 -13.89 3.34 2.03
C GLY A 16 -13.98 2.11 2.93
N VAL A 17 -15.20 1.68 3.23
CA VAL A 17 -15.45 0.46 3.97
C VAL A 17 -16.21 -0.51 3.06
N ARG A 18 -15.61 -1.66 2.78
CA ARG A 18 -16.25 -2.75 2.07
C ARG A 18 -16.70 -3.81 3.07
N ARG A 19 -17.99 -4.05 3.13
CA ARG A 19 -18.56 -5.10 3.99
C ARG A 19 -18.00 -6.47 3.64
N GLY A 20 -17.77 -7.30 4.62
CA GLY A 20 -17.30 -8.67 4.52
C GLY A 20 -17.77 -9.53 5.66
N ASP A 21 -17.09 -10.64 5.89
CA ASP A 21 -17.37 -11.55 7.00
C ASP A 21 -17.06 -10.88 8.35
N LYS A 22 -18.10 -10.62 9.14
CA LYS A 22 -18.00 -9.94 10.43
C LYS A 22 -17.44 -10.84 11.55
N SER A 23 -17.38 -12.15 11.35
CA SER A 23 -16.77 -13.08 12.30
C SER A 23 -15.24 -13.01 12.29
N ARG A 24 -14.66 -12.40 11.25
CA ARG A 24 -13.22 -12.26 11.06
C ARG A 24 -12.75 -10.84 11.38
N ARG A 25 -11.46 -10.70 11.72
CA ARG A 25 -10.84 -9.38 11.94
C ARG A 25 -10.86 -8.57 10.66
N PRO A 26 -11.18 -7.26 10.69
CA PRO A 26 -11.15 -6.42 9.51
C PRO A 26 -9.74 -6.31 8.92
N LEU A 27 -9.67 -6.08 7.61
CA LEU A 27 -8.44 -5.82 6.88
C LEU A 27 -8.28 -4.31 6.66
N LEU A 28 -7.28 -3.70 7.29
CA LEU A 28 -6.87 -2.32 7.05
C LEU A 28 -5.85 -2.29 5.91
N LEU A 29 -6.13 -1.52 4.85
CA LEU A 29 -5.27 -1.40 3.68
C LEU A 29 -4.64 -0.02 3.57
N PHE A 30 -3.33 0.00 3.34
CA PHE A 30 -2.55 1.19 3.03
C PHE A 30 -2.07 1.13 1.59
N ASN A 31 -2.49 2.11 0.78
CA ASN A 31 -2.25 2.14 -0.64
C ASN A 31 -0.86 2.71 -1.01
N GLY A 32 -0.43 2.52 -2.27
CA GLY A 32 0.81 3.04 -2.80
C GLY A 32 0.83 4.57 -2.94
N ILE A 33 2.00 5.12 -3.27
CA ILE A 33 2.19 6.57 -3.42
C ILE A 33 1.29 7.13 -4.54
N GLY A 34 0.54 8.19 -4.24
CA GLY A 34 -0.39 8.86 -5.15
C GLY A 34 -1.65 8.07 -5.49
N ALA A 35 -1.80 6.86 -4.94
CA ALA A 35 -2.91 5.97 -5.22
C ALA A 35 -4.11 6.29 -4.32
N ASN A 36 -5.30 6.37 -4.93
CA ASN A 36 -6.58 6.54 -4.26
C ASN A 36 -7.28 5.18 -4.04
N ILE A 37 -8.36 5.20 -3.27
CA ILE A 37 -9.14 4.00 -2.87
C ILE A 37 -9.50 3.13 -4.07
N GLU A 38 -9.94 3.73 -5.17
CA GLU A 38 -10.42 3.04 -6.36
C GLU A 38 -9.36 2.17 -7.04
N LEU A 39 -8.08 2.48 -6.86
CA LEU A 39 -7.01 1.65 -7.42
C LEU A 39 -6.90 0.26 -6.79
N LEU A 40 -7.49 0.04 -5.62
CA LEU A 40 -7.54 -1.28 -4.98
C LEU A 40 -8.80 -2.09 -5.36
N GLU A 41 -9.73 -1.54 -6.13
CA GLU A 41 -10.97 -2.24 -6.49
C GLU A 41 -10.73 -3.62 -7.10
N PRO A 42 -9.81 -3.84 -8.07
CA PRO A 42 -9.58 -5.16 -8.63
C PRO A 42 -9.19 -6.21 -7.60
N PHE A 43 -8.32 -5.82 -6.65
CA PHE A 43 -7.96 -6.68 -5.53
C PHE A 43 -9.16 -6.93 -4.62
N LEU A 44 -9.86 -5.88 -4.24
CA LEU A 44 -11.00 -5.97 -3.35
C LEU A 44 -12.14 -6.81 -3.94
N ASP A 45 -12.38 -6.75 -5.25
CA ASP A 45 -13.39 -7.57 -5.93
C ASP A 45 -13.01 -9.05 -5.95
N ALA A 46 -11.73 -9.34 -6.10
CA ALA A 46 -11.20 -10.69 -6.05
C ALA A 46 -11.14 -11.27 -4.63
N PHE A 47 -10.94 -10.40 -3.62
CA PHE A 47 -10.77 -10.79 -2.23
C PHE A 47 -12.11 -11.09 -1.55
N LYS A 48 -12.40 -12.38 -1.33
CA LYS A 48 -13.56 -12.85 -0.57
C LYS A 48 -13.13 -13.09 0.88
N GLY A 49 -13.40 -12.14 1.76
CA GLY A 49 -12.87 -12.22 3.13
C GLY A 49 -13.56 -11.27 4.10
N PRO A 50 -12.86 -10.85 5.14
CA PRO A 50 -13.37 -9.94 6.15
C PRO A 50 -13.75 -8.58 5.58
N GLU A 51 -14.32 -7.73 6.43
CA GLU A 51 -14.47 -6.31 6.15
C GLU A 51 -13.12 -5.70 5.75
N ALA A 52 -13.12 -4.85 4.73
CA ALA A 52 -11.91 -4.16 4.28
C ALA A 52 -12.08 -2.65 4.44
N ILE A 53 -11.11 -2.02 5.09
CA ILE A 53 -11.05 -0.59 5.38
C ILE A 53 -9.85 -0.02 4.62
N VAL A 54 -10.09 0.99 3.82
CA VAL A 54 -9.04 1.72 3.09
C VAL A 54 -9.31 3.20 3.17
N PHE A 55 -8.29 4.03 3.23
CA PHE A 55 -8.47 5.48 3.19
C PHE A 55 -7.46 6.15 2.26
N ASP A 56 -7.87 7.24 1.69
CA ASP A 56 -6.97 8.14 0.97
C ASP A 56 -6.09 8.88 1.99
N VAL A 57 -4.79 8.82 1.82
CA VAL A 57 -3.83 9.54 2.68
C VAL A 57 -4.05 11.05 2.53
N PRO A 58 -3.89 11.88 3.59
CA PRO A 58 -4.09 13.33 3.50
C PRO A 58 -3.36 13.96 2.30
N GLY A 59 -4.10 14.70 1.48
CA GLY A 59 -3.63 15.32 0.24
C GLY A 59 -3.67 14.42 -0.99
N VAL A 60 -4.20 13.19 -0.89
CA VAL A 60 -4.32 12.25 -2.00
C VAL A 60 -5.78 11.83 -2.18
N GLY A 61 -6.17 11.52 -3.41
CA GLY A 61 -7.53 11.10 -3.74
C GLY A 61 -8.57 12.13 -3.31
N GLY A 62 -9.50 11.75 -2.45
CA GLY A 62 -10.54 12.65 -1.92
C GLY A 62 -10.28 13.13 -0.49
N SER A 63 -9.13 12.83 0.11
CA SER A 63 -8.74 13.38 1.41
C SER A 63 -8.15 14.77 1.27
N PRO A 64 -8.66 15.78 2.00
CA PRO A 64 -8.12 17.14 1.95
C PRO A 64 -6.63 17.19 2.30
N THR A 65 -5.97 18.19 1.73
CA THR A 65 -4.55 18.46 2.02
C THR A 65 -4.37 18.81 3.49
N PRO A 66 -3.39 18.22 4.18
CA PRO A 66 -3.14 18.50 5.58
C PRO A 66 -2.51 19.88 5.76
N ARG A 67 -2.70 20.49 6.93
CA ARG A 67 -2.09 21.80 7.27
C ARG A 67 -0.57 21.71 7.45
N LEU A 68 -0.08 20.56 7.93
CA LEU A 68 1.33 20.31 8.19
C LEU A 68 1.78 19.01 7.51
N PRO A 69 3.06 18.92 7.10
CA PRO A 69 3.63 17.67 6.63
C PRO A 69 3.51 16.58 7.69
N TYR A 70 3.30 15.35 7.24
CA TYR A 70 3.20 14.18 8.11
C TYR A 70 4.40 13.24 7.92
N ARG A 71 4.58 12.35 8.86
CA ARG A 71 5.50 11.20 8.82
C ARG A 71 4.70 9.90 8.93
N PRO A 72 5.28 8.74 8.60
CA PRO A 72 4.60 7.45 8.77
C PRO A 72 4.08 7.25 10.20
N SER A 73 4.83 7.72 11.21
CA SER A 73 4.41 7.65 12.62
C SER A 73 3.17 8.48 12.94
N THR A 74 3.00 9.64 12.29
CA THR A 74 1.80 10.47 12.41
C THR A 74 0.59 9.76 11.79
N LEU A 75 0.77 9.18 10.59
CA LEU A 75 -0.29 8.46 9.89
C LEU A 75 -0.68 7.16 10.63
N ALA A 76 0.26 6.46 11.25
CA ALA A 76 -0.03 5.31 12.09
C ALA A 76 -0.92 5.67 13.30
N LYS A 77 -0.68 6.83 13.95
CA LYS A 77 -1.56 7.34 15.01
C LYS A 77 -2.95 7.71 14.47
N LEU A 78 -2.99 8.34 13.30
CA LEU A 78 -4.24 8.72 12.64
C LEU A 78 -5.07 7.47 12.29
N SER A 79 -4.43 6.43 11.76
CA SER A 79 -5.06 5.14 11.45
C SER A 79 -5.66 4.48 12.69
N ALA A 80 -4.95 4.49 13.83
CA ALA A 80 -5.46 3.95 15.08
C ALA A 80 -6.72 4.70 15.55
N ARG A 81 -6.73 6.04 15.47
CA ARG A 81 -7.92 6.84 15.81
C ARG A 81 -9.09 6.58 14.86
N LEU A 82 -8.82 6.38 13.56
CA LEU A 82 -9.86 5.99 12.62
C LEU A 82 -10.48 4.65 13.01
N LEU A 83 -9.66 3.66 13.37
CA LEU A 83 -10.15 2.36 13.85
C LEU A 83 -11.00 2.48 15.11
N ASP A 84 -10.64 3.38 16.06
CA ASP A 84 -11.43 3.64 17.26
C ASP A 84 -12.82 4.19 16.90
N GLN A 85 -12.90 5.13 15.95
CA GLN A 85 -14.19 5.66 15.46
C GLN A 85 -15.04 4.61 14.74
N LEU A 86 -14.39 3.64 14.06
CA LEU A 86 -15.07 2.54 13.40
C LEU A 86 -15.42 1.37 14.36
N GLY A 87 -15.01 1.45 15.63
CA GLY A 87 -15.27 0.43 16.64
C GLY A 87 -14.39 -0.82 16.58
N HIS A 88 -13.23 -0.72 15.92
CA HIS A 88 -12.31 -1.86 15.76
C HIS A 88 -11.12 -1.78 16.71
N GLN A 89 -10.98 -2.77 17.58
CA GLN A 89 -9.87 -2.88 18.52
C GLN A 89 -8.61 -3.46 17.87
N GLN A 90 -8.76 -4.42 16.98
CA GLN A 90 -7.66 -5.11 16.31
C GLN A 90 -8.00 -5.43 14.86
N VAL A 91 -7.01 -5.32 13.97
CA VAL A 91 -7.15 -5.54 12.52
C VAL A 91 -5.99 -6.36 11.99
N ASP A 92 -6.18 -6.94 10.80
CA ASP A 92 -5.10 -7.36 9.95
C ASP A 92 -4.68 -6.19 9.06
N VAL A 93 -3.40 -6.07 8.71
CA VAL A 93 -2.87 -4.90 8.00
C VAL A 93 -2.22 -5.33 6.69
N LEU A 94 -2.62 -4.71 5.58
CA LEU A 94 -1.98 -4.86 4.27
C LEU A 94 -1.42 -3.52 3.81
N GLY A 95 -0.12 -3.46 3.55
CA GLY A 95 0.53 -2.30 2.97
C GLY A 95 1.13 -2.59 1.61
N VAL A 96 0.82 -1.73 0.62
CA VAL A 96 1.28 -1.87 -0.76
C VAL A 96 2.29 -0.79 -1.08
N SER A 97 3.48 -1.15 -1.53
CA SER A 97 4.51 -0.20 -1.97
C SER A 97 4.79 0.85 -0.86
N TRP A 98 4.57 2.13 -1.12
CA TRP A 98 4.65 3.19 -0.11
C TRP A 98 3.76 2.90 1.11
N GLY A 99 2.58 2.35 0.91
CA GLY A 99 1.70 1.91 2.01
C GLY A 99 2.32 0.82 2.89
N GLY A 100 3.26 0.05 2.36
CA GLY A 100 4.05 -0.90 3.15
C GLY A 100 4.94 -0.22 4.20
N THR A 101 5.45 1.00 3.92
CA THR A 101 6.11 1.84 4.91
C THR A 101 5.17 2.16 6.09
N LEU A 102 3.94 2.53 5.78
CA LEU A 102 2.94 2.84 6.80
C LEU A 102 2.48 1.59 7.55
N ALA A 103 2.32 0.46 6.86
CA ALA A 103 1.94 -0.82 7.47
C ALA A 103 2.99 -1.30 8.48
N GLN A 104 4.27 -1.25 8.12
CA GLN A 104 5.38 -1.57 9.02
C GLN A 104 5.39 -0.62 10.23
N GLN A 105 5.25 0.69 9.99
CA GLN A 105 5.20 1.68 11.08
C GLN A 105 4.00 1.45 12.00
N PHE A 106 2.83 1.13 11.45
CA PHE A 106 1.63 0.83 12.24
C PHE A 106 1.84 -0.43 13.09
N ALA A 107 2.32 -1.52 12.50
CA ALA A 107 2.57 -2.78 13.20
C ALA A 107 3.59 -2.62 14.35
N PHE A 108 4.63 -1.82 14.15
CA PHE A 108 5.62 -1.53 15.19
C PHE A 108 5.06 -0.61 16.29
N GLN A 109 4.41 0.49 15.90
CA GLN A 109 3.98 1.54 16.84
C GLN A 109 2.67 1.20 17.57
N LYS A 110 1.84 0.34 16.98
CA LYS A 110 0.51 -0.09 17.43
C LYS A 110 0.41 -1.61 17.40
N ALA A 111 1.39 -2.27 18.02
CA ALA A 111 1.54 -3.72 17.95
C ALA A 111 0.30 -4.48 18.46
N ASP A 112 -0.35 -3.98 19.50
CA ASP A 112 -1.59 -4.47 20.07
C ASP A 112 -2.80 -4.39 19.12
N ARG A 113 -2.73 -3.48 18.14
CA ARG A 113 -3.80 -3.24 17.16
C ARG A 113 -3.62 -4.01 15.85
N CYS A 114 -2.44 -4.59 15.61
CA CYS A 114 -2.10 -5.34 14.41
C CYS A 114 -1.97 -6.83 14.72
N ARG A 115 -2.92 -7.66 14.23
CA ARG A 115 -2.90 -9.11 14.45
C ARG A 115 -1.92 -9.80 13.49
N ARG A 116 -2.05 -9.52 12.19
CA ARG A 116 -1.21 -10.05 11.11
C ARG A 116 -0.79 -8.92 10.18
N LEU A 117 0.41 -9.00 9.64
CA LEU A 117 0.98 -8.00 8.75
C LEU A 117 1.20 -8.58 7.36
N MET A 118 0.77 -7.86 6.32
CA MET A 118 1.02 -8.22 4.93
C MET A 118 1.71 -7.06 4.21
N LEU A 119 2.84 -7.35 3.58
CA LEU A 119 3.72 -6.38 2.94
C LEU A 119 3.87 -6.74 1.46
N ALA A 120 3.23 -5.98 0.57
CA ALA A 120 3.20 -6.23 -0.85
C ALA A 120 4.00 -5.19 -1.63
N ALA A 121 4.93 -5.64 -2.51
CA ALA A 121 5.75 -4.78 -3.38
C ALA A 121 6.43 -3.63 -2.61
N THR A 122 6.97 -3.90 -1.42
CA THR A 122 7.52 -2.88 -0.52
C THR A 122 8.92 -3.23 -0.01
N SER A 123 9.50 -2.32 0.74
CA SER A 123 10.90 -2.38 1.18
C SER A 123 11.05 -1.91 2.63
N PRO A 124 12.24 -2.07 3.24
CA PRO A 124 12.53 -1.51 4.56
C PRO A 124 12.74 0.02 4.55
N GLY A 125 12.35 0.73 3.48
CA GLY A 125 12.43 2.18 3.39
C GLY A 125 13.73 2.71 2.77
N HIS A 126 14.26 3.82 3.27
CA HIS A 126 15.39 4.53 2.66
C HIS A 126 16.66 3.68 2.46
N LEU A 127 16.89 2.72 3.35
CA LEU A 127 18.04 1.79 3.29
C LEU A 127 17.74 0.53 2.46
N MET A 128 16.84 0.62 1.50
CA MET A 128 16.50 -0.46 0.57
C MET A 128 17.57 -0.66 -0.51
N VAL A 129 17.56 -1.84 -1.15
CA VAL A 129 18.21 -2.00 -2.46
C VAL A 129 17.37 -1.24 -3.49
N PRO A 130 17.89 -0.19 -4.10
CA PRO A 130 17.09 0.68 -4.97
C PRO A 130 16.73 -0.01 -6.28
N GLY A 131 15.63 0.41 -6.87
CA GLY A 131 15.30 0.13 -8.26
C GLY A 131 16.25 0.86 -9.23
N LYS A 132 16.10 0.61 -10.53
CA LYS A 132 16.93 1.28 -11.56
C LYS A 132 16.76 2.80 -11.48
N PRO A 133 17.83 3.61 -11.56
CA PRO A 133 17.74 5.07 -11.49
C PRO A 133 16.74 5.68 -12.47
N SER A 134 16.68 5.16 -13.72
CA SER A 134 15.70 5.60 -14.72
C SER A 134 14.25 5.38 -14.33
N VAL A 135 13.97 4.34 -13.52
CA VAL A 135 12.64 4.02 -12.96
C VAL A 135 12.34 4.98 -11.82
N LEU A 136 13.28 5.16 -10.89
CA LEU A 136 13.12 6.05 -9.74
C LEU A 136 12.90 7.51 -10.16
N LEU A 137 13.57 7.99 -11.21
CA LEU A 137 13.34 9.31 -11.79
C LEU A 137 11.89 9.47 -12.31
N LYS A 138 11.32 8.42 -12.92
CA LYS A 138 9.91 8.43 -13.34
C LYS A 138 8.95 8.48 -12.14
N MET A 139 9.38 7.98 -10.97
CA MET A 139 8.63 8.02 -9.72
C MET A 139 8.77 9.36 -8.97
N ALA A 140 9.78 10.17 -9.28
CA ALA A 140 10.01 11.45 -8.60
C ALA A 140 8.92 12.50 -8.87
N THR A 141 8.09 12.29 -9.90
CA THR A 141 7.00 13.21 -10.26
C THR A 141 5.67 12.47 -10.41
N PRO A 142 4.53 13.15 -10.19
CA PRO A 142 3.21 12.56 -10.37
C PRO A 142 2.75 12.48 -11.84
N ARG A 143 3.59 12.79 -12.81
CA ARG A 143 3.20 12.89 -14.23
C ARG A 143 2.43 11.67 -14.73
N ARG A 144 2.78 10.48 -14.26
CA ARG A 144 2.11 9.22 -14.64
C ARG A 144 0.63 9.16 -14.27
N TYR A 145 0.20 9.94 -13.29
CA TYR A 145 -1.21 10.06 -12.88
C TYR A 145 -1.99 11.10 -13.67
N LYS A 146 -1.29 12.05 -14.30
CA LYS A 146 -1.86 13.21 -15.01
C LYS A 146 -1.89 13.04 -16.51
N ASP A 147 -0.99 12.23 -17.05
CA ASP A 147 -0.77 12.05 -18.49
C ASP A 147 -0.90 10.56 -18.84
N ALA A 148 -2.07 10.15 -19.31
CA ALA A 148 -2.35 8.77 -19.69
C ALA A 148 -1.49 8.28 -20.87
N LYS A 149 -1.13 9.18 -21.83
CA LYS A 149 -0.24 8.82 -22.94
C LYS A 149 1.16 8.55 -22.44
N TYR A 150 1.66 9.42 -21.55
CA TYR A 150 2.95 9.22 -20.91
C TYR A 150 2.98 7.91 -20.11
N LEU A 151 1.96 7.66 -19.28
CA LEU A 151 1.89 6.43 -18.49
C LEU A 151 1.91 5.19 -19.40
N ARG A 152 1.06 5.14 -20.45
CA ARG A 152 1.04 4.01 -21.39
C ARG A 152 2.43 3.75 -22.00
N LYS A 153 3.17 4.81 -22.34
CA LYS A 153 4.53 4.72 -22.90
C LYS A 153 5.53 4.10 -21.92
N ILE A 154 5.38 4.38 -20.61
CA ILE A 154 6.39 3.98 -19.62
C ILE A 154 5.95 2.79 -18.73
N ALA A 155 4.70 2.33 -18.83
CA ALA A 155 4.10 1.37 -17.90
C ALA A 155 4.90 0.07 -17.80
N GLY A 156 5.31 -0.51 -18.92
CA GLY A 156 6.10 -1.74 -18.93
C GLY A 156 7.47 -1.58 -18.25
N ASP A 157 8.18 -0.48 -18.53
CA ASP A 157 9.47 -0.18 -17.90
C ASP A 157 9.33 0.17 -16.43
N LEU A 158 8.23 0.88 -16.08
CA LEU A 158 8.02 1.39 -14.74
C LEU A 158 7.52 0.31 -13.78
N TYR A 159 6.58 -0.52 -14.23
CA TYR A 159 5.89 -1.47 -13.35
C TYR A 159 6.30 -2.93 -13.58
N GLY A 160 6.88 -3.25 -14.74
CA GLY A 160 7.30 -4.63 -15.06
C GLY A 160 6.14 -5.59 -15.28
N GLY A 161 6.44 -6.88 -15.21
CA GLY A 161 5.48 -7.99 -15.24
C GLY A 161 4.51 -7.96 -16.42
N ALA A 162 3.25 -8.21 -16.17
CA ALA A 162 2.19 -8.22 -17.18
C ALA A 162 2.12 -6.94 -18.00
N LEU A 163 2.52 -5.79 -17.44
CA LEU A 163 2.48 -4.51 -18.13
C LEU A 163 3.59 -4.33 -19.18
N ARG A 164 4.62 -5.16 -19.18
CA ARG A 164 5.58 -5.21 -20.30
C ARG A 164 4.97 -5.80 -21.55
N GLN A 165 4.09 -6.80 -21.36
CA GLN A 165 3.43 -7.50 -22.46
C GLN A 165 2.17 -6.78 -22.92
N SER A 166 1.44 -6.17 -22.00
CA SER A 166 0.18 -5.47 -22.24
C SER A 166 0.09 -4.16 -21.45
N PRO A 167 0.70 -3.06 -21.95
CA PRO A 167 0.62 -1.74 -21.28
C PRO A 167 -0.81 -1.24 -21.09
N ASP A 168 -1.74 -1.72 -21.91
CA ASP A 168 -3.17 -1.36 -21.87
C ASP A 168 -3.95 -2.10 -20.79
N ALA A 169 -3.37 -3.13 -20.16
CA ALA A 169 -4.04 -3.86 -19.06
C ALA A 169 -4.47 -2.96 -17.89
N LEU A 170 -3.83 -1.80 -17.72
CA LEU A 170 -4.23 -0.76 -16.78
C LEU A 170 -5.33 0.19 -17.30
N GLY A 171 -5.67 0.13 -18.59
CA GLY A 171 -6.51 1.15 -19.24
C GLY A 171 -7.90 1.32 -18.64
N GLY A 172 -8.46 0.26 -18.03
CA GLY A 172 -9.72 0.34 -17.27
C GLY A 172 -9.55 0.97 -15.89
N HIS A 173 -8.48 0.66 -15.19
CA HIS A 173 -8.28 1.06 -13.79
C HIS A 173 -7.80 2.50 -13.65
N LEU A 174 -7.00 3.00 -14.60
CA LEU A 174 -6.52 4.37 -14.58
C LEU A 174 -7.61 5.43 -14.82
N ARG A 175 -8.73 5.05 -15.43
CA ARG A 175 -9.90 5.96 -15.58
C ARG A 175 -10.49 6.34 -14.21
N HIS A 176 -10.23 5.55 -13.18
CA HIS A 176 -10.73 5.77 -11.81
C HIS A 176 -9.73 6.52 -10.93
N VAL A 177 -8.54 6.86 -11.44
CA VAL A 177 -7.58 7.67 -10.69
C VAL A 177 -8.13 9.08 -10.52
N LYS A 178 -8.52 9.42 -9.32
CA LYS A 178 -8.86 10.79 -8.94
C LYS A 178 -7.56 11.50 -8.52
N TRP A 179 -6.98 12.22 -9.47
CA TRP A 179 -5.83 13.06 -9.14
C TRP A 179 -6.30 14.26 -8.31
N SER A 180 -5.70 14.46 -7.13
CA SER A 180 -6.08 15.57 -6.24
C SER A 180 -5.09 16.72 -6.29
N SER A 181 -3.82 16.47 -6.00
CA SER A 181 -2.81 17.51 -6.02
C SER A 181 -1.38 16.98 -6.15
N ASP A 182 -0.52 17.76 -6.80
CA ASP A 182 0.91 17.48 -6.85
C ASP A 182 1.53 17.59 -5.44
N TYR A 183 1.03 18.52 -4.63
CA TYR A 183 1.51 18.72 -3.27
C TYR A 183 1.32 17.48 -2.38
N GLY A 184 0.15 16.84 -2.42
CA GLY A 184 -0.09 15.59 -1.69
C GLY A 184 0.87 14.47 -2.06
N TYR A 185 1.22 14.38 -3.34
CA TYR A 185 2.22 13.42 -3.81
C TYR A 185 3.61 13.70 -3.23
N TYR A 186 4.04 14.97 -3.24
CA TYR A 186 5.34 15.35 -2.67
C TYR A 186 5.37 15.23 -1.15
N LEU A 187 4.25 15.42 -0.47
CA LEU A 187 4.15 15.13 0.98
C LEU A 187 4.41 13.65 1.28
N GLN A 188 3.89 12.74 0.44
CA GLN A 188 4.17 11.31 0.59
C GLN A 188 5.65 10.96 0.35
N LEU A 189 6.28 11.56 -0.67
CA LEU A 189 7.72 11.41 -0.90
C LEU A 189 8.53 11.92 0.30
N PHE A 190 8.18 13.12 0.80
CA PHE A 190 8.82 13.70 1.98
C PHE A 190 8.62 12.85 3.23
N ALA A 191 7.43 12.27 3.43
CA ALA A 191 7.14 11.40 4.57
C ALA A 191 8.03 10.15 4.58
N ALA A 192 8.32 9.57 3.40
CA ALA A 192 9.18 8.40 3.27
C ALA A 192 10.67 8.74 3.31
N PHE A 193 11.04 10.02 3.06
CA PHE A 193 12.45 10.43 3.04
C PHE A 193 13.11 10.24 4.41
N GLY A 194 14.22 9.51 4.42
CA GLY A 194 14.97 9.18 5.62
C GLY A 194 14.30 8.16 6.56
N TRP A 195 13.08 7.68 6.25
CA TRP A 195 12.45 6.64 7.04
C TRP A 195 13.03 5.26 6.69
N SER A 196 13.28 4.44 7.70
CA SER A 196 13.65 3.03 7.53
C SER A 196 13.14 2.18 8.69
N SER A 197 12.69 0.98 8.38
CA SER A 197 12.31 -0.03 9.36
C SER A 197 13.46 -0.95 9.76
N LEU A 198 14.57 -0.95 9.01
CA LEU A 198 15.68 -1.90 9.23
C LEU A 198 16.09 -2.06 10.69
N PRO A 199 16.25 -0.97 11.50
CA PRO A 199 16.71 -1.11 12.87
C PRO A 199 15.76 -1.85 13.81
N TRP A 200 14.45 -1.92 13.45
CA TRP A 200 13.42 -2.47 14.33
C TRP A 200 12.58 -3.59 13.69
N LEU A 201 12.89 -4.03 12.45
CA LEU A 201 12.26 -5.23 11.85
C LEU A 201 12.34 -6.46 12.74
N PRO A 202 13.48 -6.74 13.46
CA PRO A 202 13.58 -7.89 14.35
C PRO A 202 12.62 -7.84 15.56
N PHE A 203 12.02 -6.69 15.84
CA PHE A 203 11.08 -6.52 16.95
C PHE A 203 9.61 -6.56 16.50
N LEU A 204 9.32 -6.78 15.22
CA LEU A 204 7.97 -7.04 14.76
C LEU A 204 7.54 -8.44 15.22
N SER A 205 6.49 -8.50 16.03
CA SER A 205 5.99 -9.73 16.63
C SER A 205 4.80 -10.34 15.85
N GLN A 206 4.28 -9.62 14.86
CA GLN A 206 3.13 -10.07 14.09
C GLN A 206 3.54 -11.14 13.08
N PRO A 207 2.78 -12.25 12.95
CA PRO A 207 2.90 -13.11 11.79
C PRO A 207 2.84 -12.28 10.51
N THR A 208 3.85 -12.41 9.64
CA THR A 208 4.03 -11.51 8.49
C THR A 208 4.09 -12.27 7.18
N LEU A 209 3.27 -11.85 6.21
CA LEU A 209 3.35 -12.26 4.82
C LEU A 209 4.06 -11.17 4.01
N VAL A 210 5.18 -11.49 3.40
CA VAL A 210 5.85 -10.62 2.43
C VAL A 210 5.54 -11.12 1.03
N MET A 211 5.08 -10.24 0.15
CA MET A 211 4.79 -10.54 -1.26
C MET A 211 5.64 -9.63 -2.16
N ALA A 212 6.36 -10.23 -3.08
CA ALA A 212 7.23 -9.51 -4.01
C ALA A 212 6.95 -9.94 -5.46
N GLY A 213 6.92 -8.98 -6.38
CA GLY A 213 6.88 -9.29 -7.82
C GLY A 213 8.25 -9.76 -8.31
N SER A 214 8.27 -10.82 -9.15
CA SER A 214 9.53 -11.34 -9.72
C SER A 214 10.22 -10.34 -10.65
N ASP A 215 9.43 -9.54 -11.37
CA ASP A 215 9.88 -8.50 -12.31
C ASP A 215 9.46 -7.08 -11.84
N ASP A 216 9.67 -6.78 -10.54
CA ASP A 216 9.38 -5.44 -10.00
C ASP A 216 10.59 -4.50 -10.18
N PRO A 217 10.51 -3.49 -11.07
CA PRO A 217 11.63 -2.59 -11.32
C PRO A 217 11.69 -1.40 -10.35
N ILE A 218 10.63 -1.14 -9.57
CA ILE A 218 10.58 -0.07 -8.56
C ILE A 218 11.16 -0.56 -7.24
N VAL A 219 10.67 -1.71 -6.77
CA VAL A 219 11.10 -2.35 -5.53
C VAL A 219 11.60 -3.76 -5.85
N PRO A 220 12.88 -3.93 -6.21
CA PRO A 220 13.42 -5.25 -6.54
C PRO A 220 13.10 -6.32 -5.50
N ALA A 221 12.78 -7.54 -5.93
CA ALA A 221 12.35 -8.66 -5.08
C ALA A 221 13.32 -8.99 -3.94
N VAL A 222 14.60 -8.58 -4.05
CA VAL A 222 15.58 -8.72 -2.97
C VAL A 222 15.15 -7.98 -1.69
N ASN A 223 14.41 -6.87 -1.80
CA ASN A 223 13.88 -6.17 -0.63
C ASN A 223 12.84 -7.02 0.13
N GLY A 224 12.02 -7.78 -0.60
CA GLY A 224 11.12 -8.77 0.00
C GLY A 224 11.88 -9.85 0.77
N ARG A 225 13.01 -10.33 0.22
CA ARG A 225 13.90 -11.29 0.92
C ARG A 225 14.51 -10.70 2.18
N ILE A 226 14.92 -9.42 2.14
CA ILE A 226 15.45 -8.71 3.31
C ILE A 226 14.39 -8.62 4.40
N LEU A 227 13.17 -8.19 4.06
CA LEU A 227 12.04 -8.12 5.00
C LEU A 227 11.75 -9.48 5.62
N ALA A 228 11.60 -10.52 4.79
CA ALA A 228 11.29 -11.87 5.26
C ALA A 228 12.42 -12.51 6.10
N LYS A 229 13.67 -12.10 5.88
CA LYS A 229 14.81 -12.58 6.68
C LYS A 229 14.91 -11.90 8.04
N LEU A 230 14.53 -10.63 8.12
CA LEU A 230 14.72 -9.81 9.33
C LEU A 230 13.51 -9.80 10.26
N ILE A 231 12.31 -10.05 9.75
CA ILE A 231 11.09 -10.17 10.57
C ILE A 231 11.02 -11.62 11.09
N PRO A 232 10.93 -11.84 12.41
CA PRO A 232 11.06 -13.19 13.01
C PRO A 232 10.05 -14.22 12.51
N ASP A 233 8.77 -13.83 12.41
CA ASP A 233 7.69 -14.71 11.93
C ASP A 233 7.21 -14.24 10.56
N ALA A 234 8.07 -14.36 9.55
CA ALA A 234 7.76 -13.92 8.19
C ALA A 234 7.92 -15.03 7.16
N ARG A 235 6.98 -15.09 6.22
CA ARG A 235 7.09 -15.90 5.00
C ARG A 235 7.10 -15.04 3.75
N LEU A 236 7.89 -15.41 2.75
CA LEU A 236 7.95 -14.73 1.45
C LEU A 236 7.19 -15.54 0.40
N VAL A 237 6.35 -14.84 -0.36
CA VAL A 237 5.72 -15.36 -1.58
C VAL A 237 6.14 -14.47 -2.74
N THR A 238 6.71 -15.04 -3.78
CA THR A 238 7.03 -14.33 -5.02
C THR A 238 5.89 -14.54 -6.01
N ILE A 239 5.37 -13.45 -6.54
CA ILE A 239 4.34 -13.46 -7.59
C ILE A 239 5.05 -13.26 -8.93
N ASP A 240 4.75 -14.10 -9.91
CA ASP A 240 5.30 -13.97 -11.26
C ASP A 240 4.64 -12.82 -12.02
N ASP A 241 4.99 -11.59 -11.61
CA ASP A 241 4.45 -10.34 -12.13
C ASP A 241 5.36 -9.17 -11.69
N GLY A 242 4.98 -7.94 -12.04
CA GLY A 242 5.68 -6.70 -11.68
C GLY A 242 5.17 -6.04 -10.40
N HIS A 243 5.43 -4.73 -10.28
CA HIS A 243 5.09 -3.94 -9.09
C HIS A 243 3.58 -3.88 -8.77
N LEU A 244 2.74 -3.96 -9.78
CA LEU A 244 1.28 -3.82 -9.63
C LEU A 244 0.55 -5.17 -9.56
N PHE A 245 1.18 -6.24 -9.12
CA PHE A 245 0.59 -7.59 -9.07
C PHE A 245 -0.74 -7.67 -8.28
N LEU A 246 -0.97 -6.79 -7.31
CA LEU A 246 -2.28 -6.69 -6.65
C LEU A 246 -3.42 -6.26 -7.59
N LEU A 247 -3.08 -5.64 -8.72
CA LEU A 247 -4.03 -5.24 -9.76
C LEU A 247 -4.03 -6.22 -10.92
N THR A 248 -2.85 -6.51 -11.47
CA THR A 248 -2.67 -7.33 -12.67
C THR A 248 -2.83 -8.83 -12.40
N SER A 249 -2.48 -9.28 -11.20
CA SER A 249 -2.64 -10.65 -10.69
C SER A 249 -3.55 -10.69 -9.45
N ALA A 250 -4.65 -9.91 -9.48
CA ALA A 250 -5.53 -9.67 -8.34
C ALA A 250 -6.06 -10.97 -7.70
N LYS A 251 -6.53 -11.92 -8.50
CA LYS A 251 -7.07 -13.20 -8.01
C LYS A 251 -6.00 -14.03 -7.29
N THR A 252 -4.81 -14.16 -7.86
CA THR A 252 -3.68 -14.86 -7.24
C THR A 252 -3.29 -14.21 -5.92
N SER A 253 -3.15 -12.88 -5.93
CA SER A 253 -2.82 -12.09 -4.74
C SER A 253 -3.88 -12.23 -3.64
N ALA A 254 -5.16 -12.19 -4.01
CA ALA A 254 -6.27 -12.35 -3.07
C ALA A 254 -6.27 -13.75 -2.42
N ASN A 255 -6.01 -14.80 -3.20
CA ASN A 255 -5.94 -16.18 -2.68
C ASN A 255 -4.77 -16.32 -1.68
N VAL A 256 -3.56 -15.84 -2.03
CA VAL A 256 -2.39 -15.88 -1.14
C VAL A 256 -2.66 -15.17 0.19
N ILE A 257 -3.33 -14.02 0.13
CA ILE A 257 -3.71 -13.25 1.33
C ILE A 257 -4.79 -13.97 2.12
N ALA A 258 -5.82 -14.52 1.46
CA ALA A 258 -6.89 -15.26 2.12
C ALA A 258 -6.34 -16.49 2.86
N ASP A 259 -5.44 -17.24 2.24
CA ASP A 259 -4.77 -18.40 2.85
C ASP A 259 -3.92 -18.02 4.08
N PHE A 260 -3.30 -16.85 4.05
CA PHE A 260 -2.54 -16.35 5.19
C PHE A 260 -3.44 -15.88 6.34
N LEU A 261 -4.62 -15.37 6.05
CA LEU A 261 -5.57 -14.87 7.05
C LEU A 261 -6.39 -15.98 7.74
N ASN A 262 -6.43 -17.16 7.18
CA ASN A 262 -7.05 -18.34 7.81
C ASN A 262 -6.12 -18.95 8.85
#